data_d9de73e12c80aef807e2eb13c5433923
#
_entry.id   d9de73e12c80aef807e2eb13c5433923
#
_cell.length_a   1.000
_cell.length_b   1.000
_cell.length_c   1.000
_cell.angle_alpha   90.00
_cell.angle_beta   90.00
_cell.angle_gamma   90.00
#
_symmetry.space_group_name_H-M   'P 1'
#
loop_
_entity.id
_entity.type
_entity.pdbx_description
1 polymer ?
#
loop_
_entity_poly.entity_id
_entity_poly.type
_entity_poly.pdbx_seq_one_letter_code
_entity_poly.pdbx_strand_id
1 'polypeptide(L)'
;VPQSVSYLDPLMKVGEQVAGGKDRISLEKSRKALTRYGLDKEVDNMYPFELSGGMARRVLIGTAVVEKPELVIADEPTPGLHMEAAVRVLSHFREIADEGAGVLLITHDLELALKTADRIVVFYAGTAVEEAACVDFDQEAALRHPYTRALFRAMPEHGFAPEPGIQPYV
;
A
#
# COMPACT_ATOMS: atom_id res chain seq x y z
N VAL A 1 -4.94 -2.05 5.90
CA VAL A 1 -4.74 -3.17 4.93
C VAL A 1 -3.62 -4.04 5.46
N PRO A 2 -3.89 -5.25 5.93
CA PRO A 2 -2.87 -6.13 6.48
C PRO A 2 -1.98 -6.74 5.38
N GLN A 3 -0.76 -7.12 5.75
CA GLN A 3 0.19 -7.76 4.85
C GLN A 3 -0.25 -9.17 4.41
N SER A 4 -0.89 -9.93 5.28
CA SER A 4 -1.27 -11.33 5.01
C SER A 4 -2.67 -11.47 4.42
N VAL A 5 -2.81 -12.29 3.38
CA VAL A 5 -4.11 -12.71 2.82
C VAL A 5 -4.90 -13.64 3.74
N SER A 6 -4.28 -14.17 4.81
CA SER A 6 -4.93 -14.99 5.83
C SER A 6 -6.01 -14.26 6.64
N TYR A 7 -6.11 -12.96 6.50
CA TYR A 7 -7.21 -12.16 7.07
C TYR A 7 -8.55 -12.33 6.32
N LEU A 8 -8.54 -12.93 5.13
CA LEU A 8 -9.77 -13.32 4.46
C LEU A 8 -10.32 -14.62 5.06
N ASP A 9 -11.61 -14.64 5.39
CA ASP A 9 -12.28 -15.85 5.85
C ASP A 9 -12.36 -16.88 4.70
N PRO A 10 -11.71 -18.05 4.80
CA PRO A 10 -11.68 -19.04 3.72
C PRO A 10 -13.04 -19.64 3.40
N LEU A 11 -14.02 -19.54 4.31
CA LEU A 11 -15.35 -20.12 4.18
C LEU A 11 -16.41 -19.13 3.69
N MET A 12 -16.05 -17.86 3.49
CA MET A 12 -16.96 -16.81 3.04
C MET A 12 -16.60 -16.36 1.63
N LYS A 13 -17.60 -16.11 0.78
CA LYS A 13 -17.39 -15.57 -0.55
C LYS A 13 -16.82 -14.15 -0.51
N VAL A 14 -15.97 -13.84 -1.46
CA VAL A 14 -15.26 -12.55 -1.55
C VAL A 14 -16.22 -11.37 -1.52
N GLY A 15 -17.27 -11.37 -2.33
CA GLY A 15 -18.24 -10.28 -2.39
C GLY A 15 -18.92 -10.01 -1.05
N GLU A 16 -19.26 -11.07 -0.31
CA GLU A 16 -19.88 -10.97 1.01
C GLU A 16 -18.89 -10.43 2.06
N GLN A 17 -17.63 -10.84 2.00
CA GLN A 17 -16.60 -10.33 2.91
C GLN A 17 -16.34 -8.84 2.72
N VAL A 18 -16.17 -8.39 1.47
CA VAL A 18 -15.95 -6.98 1.16
C VAL A 18 -17.17 -6.13 1.49
N ALA A 19 -18.37 -6.69 1.31
CA ALA A 19 -19.63 -6.02 1.64
C ALA A 19 -19.85 -5.84 3.15
N GLY A 20 -19.24 -6.68 3.99
CA GLY A 20 -19.59 -6.74 5.42
C GLY A 20 -21.01 -7.24 5.68
N GLY A 21 -21.69 -7.78 4.66
CA GLY A 21 -23.05 -8.27 4.74
C GLY A 21 -23.57 -8.85 3.43
N LYS A 22 -24.83 -9.32 3.45
CA LYS A 22 -25.49 -9.99 2.31
C LYS A 22 -26.62 -9.16 1.70
N ASP A 23 -26.88 -7.97 2.21
CA ASP A 23 -27.90 -7.10 1.66
C ASP A 23 -27.46 -6.50 0.30
N ARG A 24 -28.45 -6.14 -0.51
CA ARG A 24 -28.22 -5.69 -1.88
C ARG A 24 -27.34 -4.45 -1.95
N ILE A 25 -27.51 -3.49 -1.02
CA ILE A 25 -26.78 -2.21 -1.03
C ILE A 25 -25.31 -2.45 -0.72
N SER A 26 -25.01 -3.26 0.29
CA SER A 26 -23.65 -3.63 0.67
C SER A 26 -22.94 -4.39 -0.45
N LEU A 27 -23.63 -5.33 -1.13
CA LEU A 27 -23.08 -6.06 -2.27
C LEU A 27 -22.80 -5.14 -3.49
N GLU A 28 -23.64 -4.13 -3.74
CA GLU A 28 -23.40 -3.15 -4.81
C GLU A 28 -22.17 -2.26 -4.48
N LYS A 29 -21.97 -1.87 -3.22
CA LYS A 29 -20.78 -1.13 -2.77
C LYS A 29 -19.52 -2.00 -2.96
N SER A 30 -19.57 -3.24 -2.49
CA SER A 30 -18.50 -4.22 -2.68
C SER A 30 -18.12 -4.36 -4.15
N ARG A 31 -19.10 -4.54 -5.04
CA ARG A 31 -18.84 -4.67 -6.47
C ARG A 31 -18.14 -3.46 -7.06
N LYS A 32 -18.56 -2.24 -6.68
CA LYS A 32 -17.88 -1.01 -7.11
C LYS A 32 -16.43 -0.94 -6.63
N ALA A 33 -16.18 -1.30 -5.37
CA ALA A 33 -14.83 -1.33 -4.80
C ALA A 33 -13.95 -2.35 -5.55
N LEU A 34 -14.42 -3.58 -5.74
CA LEU A 34 -13.66 -4.63 -6.44
C LEU A 34 -13.39 -4.27 -7.90
N THR A 35 -14.37 -3.69 -8.60
CA THR A 35 -14.19 -3.22 -9.99
C THR A 35 -13.09 -2.16 -10.08
N ARG A 36 -13.03 -1.23 -9.12
CA ARG A 36 -12.00 -0.17 -9.07
C ARG A 36 -10.59 -0.75 -9.02
N TYR A 37 -10.41 -1.91 -8.38
CA TYR A 37 -9.14 -2.63 -8.34
C TYR A 37 -8.94 -3.63 -9.49
N GLY A 38 -9.77 -3.57 -10.54
CA GLY A 38 -9.64 -4.42 -11.72
C GLY A 38 -9.93 -5.90 -11.41
N LEU A 39 -10.91 -6.16 -10.55
CA LEU A 39 -11.42 -7.49 -10.28
C LEU A 39 -12.76 -7.67 -11.01
N ASP A 40 -12.88 -8.75 -11.77
CA ASP A 40 -14.08 -9.07 -12.53
C ASP A 40 -15.24 -9.54 -11.65
N LYS A 41 -16.45 -9.55 -12.20
CA LYS A 41 -17.67 -9.87 -11.44
C LYS A 41 -17.67 -11.31 -10.90
N GLU A 42 -17.00 -12.21 -11.57
CA GLU A 42 -16.86 -13.60 -11.18
C GLU A 42 -16.21 -13.74 -9.80
N VAL A 43 -15.32 -12.83 -9.44
CA VAL A 43 -14.60 -12.80 -8.16
C VAL A 43 -15.55 -12.68 -6.97
N ASP A 44 -16.68 -12.03 -7.11
CA ASP A 44 -17.67 -11.88 -6.03
C ASP A 44 -18.14 -13.24 -5.46
N ASN A 45 -18.20 -14.25 -6.33
CA ASN A 45 -18.68 -15.58 -6.00
C ASN A 45 -17.55 -16.57 -5.65
N MET A 46 -16.29 -16.18 -5.79
CA MET A 46 -15.12 -16.99 -5.46
C MET A 46 -14.87 -17.01 -3.94
N TYR A 47 -14.20 -18.06 -3.49
CA TYR A 47 -13.64 -18.14 -2.16
C TYR A 47 -12.17 -17.69 -2.17
N PRO A 48 -11.60 -17.25 -1.03
CA PRO A 48 -10.22 -16.80 -0.97
C PRO A 48 -9.17 -17.78 -1.53
N PHE A 49 -9.37 -19.08 -1.36
CA PHE A 49 -8.45 -20.12 -1.86
C PHE A 49 -8.48 -20.29 -3.39
N GLU A 50 -9.48 -19.73 -4.07
CA GLU A 50 -9.58 -19.74 -5.54
C GLU A 50 -8.87 -18.52 -6.17
N LEU A 51 -8.43 -17.55 -5.35
CA LEU A 51 -7.79 -16.33 -5.80
C LEU A 51 -6.29 -16.52 -6.03
N SER A 52 -5.75 -15.86 -7.05
CA SER A 52 -4.30 -15.63 -7.09
C SER A 52 -3.86 -14.69 -5.97
N GLY A 53 -2.58 -14.71 -5.58
CA GLY A 53 -2.05 -13.82 -4.54
C GLY A 53 -2.31 -12.33 -4.82
N GLY A 54 -2.18 -11.91 -6.08
CA GLY A 54 -2.47 -10.54 -6.49
C GLY A 54 -3.97 -10.19 -6.44
N MET A 55 -4.86 -11.15 -6.74
CA MET A 55 -6.31 -10.96 -6.57
C MET A 55 -6.67 -10.83 -5.09
N ALA A 56 -6.18 -11.74 -4.25
CA ALA A 56 -6.43 -11.73 -2.81
C ALA A 56 -5.95 -10.41 -2.17
N ARG A 57 -4.78 -9.89 -2.58
CA ARG A 57 -4.26 -8.60 -2.13
C ARG A 57 -5.23 -7.46 -2.49
N ARG A 58 -5.71 -7.41 -3.73
CA ARG A 58 -6.67 -6.39 -4.18
C ARG A 58 -8.03 -6.49 -3.49
N VAL A 59 -8.47 -7.70 -3.14
CA VAL A 59 -9.66 -7.93 -2.31
C VAL A 59 -9.48 -7.34 -0.92
N LEU A 60 -8.33 -7.60 -0.25
CA LEU A 60 -8.02 -7.02 1.07
C LEU A 60 -8.04 -5.49 1.05
N ILE A 61 -7.49 -4.87 0.00
CA ILE A 61 -7.52 -3.42 -0.16
C ILE A 61 -8.98 -2.95 -0.31
N GLY A 62 -9.77 -3.62 -1.16
CA GLY A 62 -11.19 -3.33 -1.33
C GLY A 62 -11.97 -3.38 -0.02
N THR A 63 -11.71 -4.39 0.82
CA THR A 63 -12.32 -4.53 2.16
C THR A 63 -12.00 -3.35 3.08
N ALA A 64 -10.76 -2.85 3.01
CA ALA A 64 -10.33 -1.75 3.88
C ALA A 64 -10.94 -0.38 3.50
N VAL A 65 -11.32 -0.18 2.23
CA VAL A 65 -11.73 1.14 1.74
C VAL A 65 -13.20 1.25 1.36
N VAL A 66 -13.94 0.13 1.35
CA VAL A 66 -15.36 0.10 0.91
C VAL A 66 -16.27 1.03 1.72
N GLU A 67 -16.00 1.19 3.00
CA GLU A 67 -16.77 2.06 3.91
C GLU A 67 -16.23 3.50 4.01
N LYS A 68 -15.30 3.90 3.13
CA LYS A 68 -14.70 5.24 3.10
C LYS A 68 -14.18 5.69 4.47
N PRO A 69 -13.18 5.03 5.04
CA PRO A 69 -12.65 5.35 6.35
C PRO A 69 -11.94 6.72 6.34
N GLU A 70 -11.91 7.38 7.51
CA GLU A 70 -11.15 8.64 7.71
C GLU A 70 -9.63 8.42 7.74
N LEU A 71 -9.19 7.19 8.02
CA LEU A 71 -7.77 6.79 8.05
C LEU A 71 -7.59 5.41 7.41
N VAL A 72 -6.69 5.32 6.46
CA VAL A 72 -6.23 4.05 5.87
C VAL A 72 -4.79 3.80 6.29
N ILE A 73 -4.52 2.66 6.92
CA ILE A 73 -3.16 2.17 7.19
C ILE A 73 -2.91 1.00 6.24
N ALA A 74 -1.93 1.14 5.36
CA ALA A 74 -1.56 0.14 4.36
C ALA A 74 -0.14 -0.35 4.63
N ASP A 75 -0.03 -1.60 5.05
CA ASP A 75 1.24 -2.27 5.35
C ASP A 75 1.63 -3.17 4.18
N GLU A 76 2.69 -2.78 3.47
CA GLU A 76 3.20 -3.44 2.27
C GLU A 76 2.08 -3.81 1.27
N PRO A 77 1.32 -2.84 0.74
CA PRO A 77 0.15 -3.15 -0.08
C PRO A 77 0.49 -3.63 -1.50
N THR A 78 1.70 -3.39 -1.99
CA THR A 78 2.11 -3.63 -3.39
C THR A 78 2.84 -4.94 -3.68
N PRO A 79 3.58 -5.59 -2.74
CA PRO A 79 4.23 -6.86 -3.01
C PRO A 79 3.29 -7.92 -3.59
N GLY A 80 3.78 -8.63 -4.62
CA GLY A 80 2.99 -9.64 -5.33
C GLY A 80 1.99 -9.10 -6.36
N LEU A 81 1.93 -7.78 -6.55
CA LEU A 81 1.22 -7.14 -7.65
C LEU A 81 2.16 -6.88 -8.83
N HIS A 82 1.67 -7.05 -10.05
CA HIS A 82 2.36 -6.53 -11.23
C HIS A 82 2.28 -4.99 -11.24
N MET A 83 3.19 -4.33 -11.95
CA MET A 83 3.38 -2.88 -11.93
C MET A 83 2.08 -2.08 -12.12
N GLU A 84 1.25 -2.43 -13.11
CA GLU A 84 -0.01 -1.72 -13.37
C GLU A 84 -1.00 -1.80 -12.20
N ALA A 85 -1.07 -2.96 -11.52
CA ALA A 85 -1.93 -3.13 -10.36
C ALA A 85 -1.40 -2.36 -9.15
N ALA A 86 -0.09 -2.34 -8.94
CA ALA A 86 0.55 -1.56 -7.89
C ALA A 86 0.28 -0.06 -8.07
N VAL A 87 0.50 0.47 -9.27
CA VAL A 87 0.21 1.88 -9.61
C VAL A 87 -1.26 2.20 -9.36
N ARG A 88 -2.20 1.33 -9.79
CA ARG A 88 -3.64 1.54 -9.56
C ARG A 88 -4.01 1.61 -8.08
N VAL A 89 -3.41 0.74 -7.26
CA VAL A 89 -3.61 0.76 -5.81
C VAL A 89 -3.12 2.06 -5.19
N LEU A 90 -1.92 2.48 -5.54
CA LEU A 90 -1.31 3.71 -5.02
C LEU A 90 -2.07 4.97 -5.48
N SER A 91 -2.48 5.02 -6.75
CA SER A 91 -3.32 6.11 -7.26
C SER A 91 -4.63 6.22 -6.48
N HIS A 92 -5.24 5.07 -6.12
CA HIS A 92 -6.45 5.10 -5.31
C HIS A 92 -6.20 5.57 -3.87
N PHE A 93 -5.07 5.21 -3.25
CA PHE A 93 -4.70 5.77 -1.94
C PHE A 93 -4.49 7.29 -2.03
N ARG A 94 -3.90 7.79 -3.12
CA ARG A 94 -3.80 9.23 -3.37
C ARG A 94 -5.17 9.90 -3.47
N GLU A 95 -6.10 9.32 -4.24
CA GLU A 95 -7.46 9.83 -4.36
C GLU A 95 -8.20 9.88 -3.01
N ILE A 96 -8.04 8.85 -2.17
CA ILE A 96 -8.60 8.80 -0.81
C ILE A 96 -8.03 9.94 0.05
N ALA A 97 -6.73 10.20 -0.05
CA ALA A 97 -6.07 11.30 0.64
C ALA A 97 -6.56 12.66 0.14
N ASP A 98 -6.74 12.84 -1.16
CA ASP A 98 -7.26 14.06 -1.78
C ASP A 98 -8.74 14.31 -1.43
N GLU A 99 -9.50 13.25 -1.13
CA GLU A 99 -10.88 13.32 -0.60
C GLU A 99 -10.90 13.70 0.90
N GLY A 100 -9.74 13.83 1.56
CA GLY A 100 -9.58 14.30 2.94
C GLY A 100 -9.33 13.23 4.00
N ALA A 101 -9.19 11.96 3.62
CA ALA A 101 -8.79 10.90 4.55
C ALA A 101 -7.27 10.91 4.79
N GLY A 102 -6.84 10.49 5.97
CA GLY A 102 -5.44 10.20 6.25
C GLY A 102 -5.01 8.88 5.59
N VAL A 103 -3.84 8.83 4.96
CA VAL A 103 -3.26 7.58 4.46
C VAL A 103 -1.86 7.39 5.02
N LEU A 104 -1.65 6.31 5.75
CA LEU A 104 -0.34 5.86 6.20
C LEU A 104 0.08 4.65 5.38
N LEU A 105 1.06 4.85 4.50
CA LEU A 105 1.66 3.79 3.69
C LEU A 105 2.97 3.33 4.35
N ILE A 106 3.07 2.04 4.67
CA ILE A 106 4.31 1.41 5.14
C ILE A 106 4.85 0.58 3.97
N THR A 107 6.06 0.89 3.54
CA THR A 107 6.69 0.19 2.41
C THR A 107 8.21 0.32 2.46
N HIS A 108 8.91 -0.65 1.86
CA HIS A 108 10.34 -0.56 1.60
C HIS A 108 10.65 -0.03 0.18
N ASP A 109 9.63 0.22 -0.63
CA ASP A 109 9.79 0.77 -1.98
C ASP A 109 9.75 2.30 -1.94
N LEU A 110 10.95 2.90 -1.82
CA LEU A 110 11.10 4.35 -1.72
C LEU A 110 10.64 5.06 -2.99
N GLU A 111 10.87 4.47 -4.17
CA GLU A 111 10.47 5.07 -5.45
C GLU A 111 8.95 5.21 -5.57
N LEU A 112 8.22 4.15 -5.19
CA LEU A 112 6.74 4.18 -5.16
C LEU A 112 6.22 5.14 -4.09
N ALA A 113 6.87 5.19 -2.91
CA ALA A 113 6.50 6.11 -1.85
C ALA A 113 6.65 7.58 -2.30
N LEU A 114 7.77 7.93 -2.92
CA LEU A 114 8.05 9.29 -3.43
C LEU A 114 7.04 9.76 -4.48
N LYS A 115 6.54 8.83 -5.30
CA LYS A 115 5.53 9.15 -6.34
C LYS A 115 4.11 9.34 -5.79
N THR A 116 3.86 8.93 -4.53
CA THR A 116 2.50 8.83 -4.01
C THR A 116 2.27 9.68 -2.77
N ALA A 117 3.24 9.77 -1.87
CA ALA A 117 3.11 10.42 -0.57
C ALA A 117 3.46 11.91 -0.64
N ASP A 118 2.99 12.67 0.35
CA ASP A 118 3.39 14.06 0.57
C ASP A 118 4.64 14.16 1.46
N ARG A 119 4.76 13.21 2.41
CA ARG A 119 5.83 13.16 3.42
C ARG A 119 6.29 11.72 3.62
N ILE A 120 7.56 11.57 3.95
CA ILE A 120 8.20 10.28 4.25
C ILE A 120 8.79 10.33 5.65
N VAL A 121 8.51 9.28 6.41
CA VAL A 121 9.17 9.01 7.70
C VAL A 121 10.11 7.82 7.50
N VAL A 122 11.39 8.05 7.67
CA VAL A 122 12.41 7.02 7.51
C VAL A 122 12.64 6.33 8.85
N PHE A 123 12.47 5.00 8.82
CA PHE A 123 12.72 4.14 9.98
C PHE A 123 14.07 3.43 9.83
N TYR A 124 14.85 3.43 10.90
CA TYR A 124 16.12 2.72 10.99
C TYR A 124 16.35 2.23 12.42
N ALA A 125 16.76 0.98 12.56
CA ALA A 125 17.02 0.36 13.88
C ALA A 125 15.88 0.56 14.89
N GLY A 126 14.62 0.32 14.47
CA GLY A 126 13.43 0.42 15.32
C GLY A 126 12.99 1.85 15.67
N THR A 127 13.60 2.88 15.09
CA THR A 127 13.32 4.28 15.40
C THR A 127 13.06 5.09 14.12
N ALA A 128 12.18 6.10 14.23
CA ALA A 128 12.01 7.11 13.20
C ALA A 128 13.20 8.08 13.27
N VAL A 129 14.05 8.06 12.23
CA VAL A 129 15.29 8.84 12.21
C VAL A 129 15.17 10.16 11.47
N GLU A 130 14.24 10.25 10.54
CA GLU A 130 13.97 11.48 9.81
C GLU A 130 12.52 11.51 9.31
N GLU A 131 11.94 12.70 9.31
CA GLU A 131 10.72 13.04 8.61
C GLU A 131 11.05 14.15 7.60
N ALA A 132 10.73 13.92 6.33
CA ALA A 132 11.03 14.83 5.22
C ALA A 132 9.81 14.94 4.27
N ALA A 133 9.66 16.07 3.59
CA ALA A 133 8.73 16.18 2.47
C ALA A 133 9.28 15.38 1.27
N CYS A 134 8.41 14.85 0.41
CA CYS A 134 8.87 14.12 -0.78
C CYS A 134 9.78 14.98 -1.67
N VAL A 135 9.52 16.28 -1.77
CA VAL A 135 10.36 17.25 -2.52
C VAL A 135 11.78 17.35 -1.97
N ASP A 136 12.02 17.07 -0.70
CA ASP A 136 13.38 17.08 -0.12
C ASP A 136 14.27 15.98 -0.70
N PHE A 137 13.64 14.92 -1.26
CA PHE A 137 14.35 13.84 -1.95
C PHE A 137 14.77 14.17 -3.38
N ASP A 138 14.52 15.38 -3.86
CA ASP A 138 15.10 15.87 -5.13
C ASP A 138 16.60 16.20 -5.00
N GLN A 139 17.06 16.48 -3.77
CA GLN A 139 18.45 16.86 -3.51
C GLN A 139 18.96 16.23 -2.21
N GLU A 140 20.07 15.50 -2.28
CA GLU A 140 20.70 14.88 -1.11
C GLU A 140 21.00 15.88 0.02
N ALA A 141 21.36 17.13 -0.33
CA ALA A 141 21.69 18.16 0.64
C ALA A 141 20.50 18.60 1.53
N ALA A 142 19.27 18.37 1.10
CA ALA A 142 18.07 18.64 1.88
C ALA A 142 17.80 17.58 2.96
N LEU A 143 18.35 16.38 2.79
CA LEU A 143 18.22 15.27 3.73
C LEU A 143 19.23 15.41 4.87
N ARG A 144 18.81 15.14 6.10
CA ARG A 144 19.60 15.43 7.32
C ARG A 144 20.31 14.20 7.86
N HIS A 145 19.56 13.08 7.97
CA HIS A 145 20.11 11.87 8.61
C HIS A 145 21.01 11.10 7.63
N PRO A 146 22.19 10.61 8.08
CA PRO A 146 23.11 9.86 7.22
C PRO A 146 22.47 8.65 6.52
N TYR A 147 21.60 7.92 7.23
CA TYR A 147 20.90 6.77 6.68
C TYR A 147 19.90 7.17 5.57
N THR A 148 19.20 8.30 5.71
CA THR A 148 18.30 8.81 4.66
C THR A 148 19.10 9.18 3.41
N ARG A 149 20.28 9.81 3.56
CA ARG A 149 21.19 10.07 2.44
C ARG A 149 21.71 8.79 1.78
N ALA A 150 22.00 7.77 2.59
CA ALA A 150 22.39 6.47 2.08
C ALA A 150 21.27 5.82 1.24
N LEU A 151 20.02 5.87 1.72
CA LEU A 151 18.86 5.44 0.95
C LEU A 151 18.71 6.19 -0.36
N PHE A 152 18.86 7.52 -0.34
CA PHE A 152 18.83 8.35 -1.54
C PHE A 152 19.87 7.92 -2.58
N ARG A 153 21.14 7.71 -2.18
CA ARG A 153 22.21 7.27 -3.09
C ARG A 153 22.02 5.85 -3.60
N ALA A 154 21.35 4.99 -2.81
CA ALA A 154 21.04 3.62 -3.21
C ALA A 154 19.89 3.52 -4.23
N MET A 155 19.17 4.60 -4.52
CA MET A 155 18.14 4.60 -5.56
C MET A 155 18.78 4.41 -6.95
N PRO A 156 18.10 3.68 -7.86
CA PRO A 156 18.61 3.46 -9.22
C PRO A 156 18.94 4.76 -9.97
N GLU A 157 18.14 5.80 -9.76
CA GLU A 157 18.28 7.12 -10.40
C GLU A 157 19.50 7.89 -9.90
N HIS A 158 20.05 7.52 -8.73
CA HIS A 158 21.18 8.19 -8.08
C HIS A 158 22.49 7.39 -8.08
N GLY A 159 22.59 6.40 -8.98
CA GLY A 159 23.82 5.66 -9.22
C GLY A 159 23.96 4.33 -8.48
N PHE A 160 22.93 3.93 -7.72
CA PHE A 160 22.86 2.62 -7.04
C PHE A 160 24.11 2.33 -6.18
N ALA A 161 24.61 3.35 -5.46
CA ALA A 161 25.83 3.25 -4.68
C ALA A 161 25.59 2.50 -3.37
N PRO A 162 26.26 1.36 -3.13
CA PRO A 162 26.18 0.66 -1.85
C PRO A 162 26.90 1.47 -0.75
N GLU A 163 26.25 1.62 0.41
CA GLU A 163 26.90 2.23 1.57
C GLU A 163 27.65 1.17 2.38
N PRO A 164 28.91 1.44 2.77
CA PRO A 164 29.62 0.57 3.66
C PRO A 164 29.05 0.66 5.09
N GLY A 165 28.82 -0.48 5.71
CA GLY A 165 28.36 -0.52 7.09
C GLY A 165 27.75 -1.86 7.47
N ILE A 166 27.50 -2.03 8.76
CA ILE A 166 26.79 -3.18 9.33
C ILE A 166 25.50 -2.65 9.96
N GLN A 167 24.39 -3.30 9.68
CA GLN A 167 23.11 -2.96 10.29
C GLN A 167 23.22 -3.14 11.81
N PRO A 168 22.86 -2.12 12.61
CA PRO A 168 22.90 -2.26 14.07
C PRO A 168 21.92 -3.33 14.54
N TYR A 169 22.30 -4.03 15.60
CA TYR A 169 21.39 -4.93 16.30
C TYR A 169 20.30 -4.10 17.00
N VAL A 170 19.05 -4.49 16.82
CA VAL A 170 17.88 -3.89 17.47
C VAL A 170 17.59 -4.64 18.75
#